data_be6588dd10c3134b2e43077ce777fe9b
#
_entry.id   be6588dd10c3134b2e43077ce777fe9b
#
_cell.length_a   1.000
_cell.length_b   1.000
_cell.length_c   1.000
_cell.angle_alpha   90.00
_cell.angle_beta   90.00
_cell.angle_gamma   90.00
#
_symmetry.space_group_name_H-M   'P 1'
#
loop_
_entity.id
_entity.type
_entity.pdbx_description
1 polymer ?
#
loop_
_entity_poly.entity_id
_entity_poly.type
_entity_poly.pdbx_seq_one_letter_code
_entity_poly.pdbx_strand_id
1 'polypeptide(L)'
;MNKAHKILLLIASCLFIGLAAHAQTQQPPMMLGRNAPPPKDYKTPAITEYFTPATDAVMTPDAEGFIRRWTLLEPIEKPNRSNTVFVDSYLREHFNTEYFKNQFTMIPRDGQKVKVGKQTLKWHSLDSKLFNVKLFRFATGLKKQKYGILFWAVTVINAPEDMEVRMAVGSNSASMWWLNGEEALLMSGDRRMVMDDCTSKRLTLKKGKNILRGAVINGPGMSDFCVRFLDEAGQPVTNLTVTTE
;
A
#
# COMPACT_ATOMS: atom_id res chain seq x y z
N MET A 1 -33.01 30.72 55.48
CA MET A 1 -32.82 29.79 54.37
C MET A 1 -31.37 29.89 53.90
N ASN A 2 -30.67 28.79 54.07
CA ASN A 2 -29.22 28.75 54.19
C ASN A 2 -28.43 28.93 52.89
N LYS A 3 -27.36 29.72 52.98
CA LYS A 3 -26.33 29.93 51.96
C LYS A 3 -25.54 28.66 51.53
N ALA A 4 -25.87 27.50 52.13
CA ALA A 4 -25.18 26.24 51.86
C ALA A 4 -25.67 25.52 50.61
N HIS A 5 -26.83 25.87 50.02
CA HIS A 5 -27.37 25.18 48.84
C HIS A 5 -26.95 25.77 47.49
N LYS A 6 -26.24 26.90 47.48
CA LYS A 6 -25.72 27.49 46.22
C LYS A 6 -24.29 27.10 45.85
N ILE A 7 -23.57 26.46 46.77
CA ILE A 7 -22.17 26.06 46.51
C ILE A 7 -22.07 24.64 45.97
N LEU A 8 -23.13 23.83 46.15
CA LEU A 8 -23.11 22.44 45.68
C LEU A 8 -23.50 22.26 44.19
N LEU A 9 -24.02 23.30 43.55
CA LEU A 9 -24.41 23.25 42.13
C LEU A 9 -23.32 23.80 41.18
N LEU A 10 -22.26 24.40 41.70
CA LEU A 10 -21.15 24.93 40.89
C LEU A 10 -19.95 23.96 40.78
N ILE A 11 -19.95 22.88 41.54
CA ILE A 11 -18.85 21.89 41.50
C ILE A 11 -19.18 20.71 40.57
N ALA A 12 -20.45 20.55 40.18
CA ALA A 12 -20.88 19.48 39.27
C ALA A 12 -20.75 19.83 37.77
N SER A 13 -20.45 21.07 37.42
CA SER A 13 -20.30 21.49 35.98
C SER A 13 -18.85 21.61 35.52
N CYS A 14 -17.87 21.39 36.38
CA CYS A 14 -16.43 21.47 36.01
C CYS A 14 -15.77 20.10 35.83
N LEU A 15 -16.51 18.98 35.92
CA LEU A 15 -15.95 17.63 35.80
C LEU A 15 -16.27 16.91 34.47
N PHE A 16 -16.84 17.62 33.51
CA PHE A 16 -17.10 17.06 32.16
C PHE A 16 -16.32 17.74 31.02
N ILE A 17 -15.29 18.52 31.36
CA ILE A 17 -14.37 19.07 30.36
C ILE A 17 -12.99 18.46 30.61
N GLY A 18 -12.82 17.22 30.19
CA GLY A 18 -11.51 16.61 30.40
C GLY A 18 -11.31 15.19 29.89
N LEU A 19 -12.17 14.72 28.99
CA LEU A 19 -11.95 13.47 28.27
C LEU A 19 -12.35 13.59 26.80
N ALA A 20 -11.98 14.72 26.17
CA ALA A 20 -11.53 14.61 24.81
C ALA A 20 -10.18 13.89 24.92
N ALA A 21 -10.24 12.57 25.05
CA ALA A 21 -9.10 11.74 24.79
C ALA A 21 -8.55 12.24 23.45
N HIS A 22 -7.40 12.87 23.48
CA HIS A 22 -6.55 12.96 22.35
C HIS A 22 -6.30 11.50 21.98
N ALA A 23 -7.06 10.99 21.05
CA ALA A 23 -6.56 9.98 20.16
C ALA A 23 -5.44 10.68 19.39
N GLN A 24 -4.32 10.93 20.07
CA GLN A 24 -3.06 10.97 19.40
C GLN A 24 -3.00 9.61 18.73
N THR A 25 -3.34 9.60 17.44
CA THR A 25 -2.86 8.59 16.55
C THR A 25 -1.35 8.59 16.76
N GLN A 26 -0.86 7.71 17.63
CA GLN A 26 0.55 7.41 17.69
C GLN A 26 0.87 7.01 16.26
N GLN A 27 1.52 7.91 15.54
CA GLN A 27 2.06 7.55 14.24
C GLN A 27 2.89 6.30 14.49
N PRO A 28 2.59 5.19 13.82
CA PRO A 28 3.36 3.99 14.02
C PRO A 28 4.83 4.33 13.79
N PRO A 29 5.75 3.70 14.51
CA PRO A 29 7.17 4.01 14.41
C PRO A 29 7.55 3.95 12.94
N MET A 30 8.26 4.96 12.48
CA MET A 30 8.70 5.12 11.09
C MET A 30 9.51 3.90 10.67
N MET A 31 8.84 2.92 10.08
CA MET A 31 9.44 1.70 9.55
C MET A 31 10.10 2.05 8.20
N LEU A 32 11.15 2.84 8.31
CA LEU A 32 12.05 3.13 7.22
C LEU A 32 12.54 1.81 6.67
N GLY A 33 12.07 1.26 5.67
CA GLY A 33 12.61 0.11 4.95
C GLY A 33 13.97 -0.52 5.37
N ARG A 34 14.36 -0.30 6.62
CA ARG A 34 15.64 -0.65 7.23
C ARG A 34 15.70 -2.10 7.69
N ASN A 35 14.55 -2.80 7.72
CA ASN A 35 14.51 -4.16 8.28
C ASN A 35 15.01 -5.24 7.31
N ALA A 36 15.20 -4.90 6.03
CA ALA A 36 15.87 -5.82 5.14
C ALA A 36 17.38 -5.64 5.28
N PRO A 37 18.14 -6.70 5.62
CA PRO A 37 19.58 -6.62 5.56
C PRO A 37 20.01 -6.21 4.15
N PRO A 38 21.04 -5.38 4.00
CA PRO A 38 21.59 -5.08 2.69
C PRO A 38 22.00 -6.39 2.00
N PRO A 39 21.88 -6.48 0.67
CA PRO A 39 22.40 -7.62 -0.06
C PRO A 39 23.87 -7.85 0.31
N LYS A 40 24.27 -9.09 0.50
CA LYS A 40 25.65 -9.46 0.84
C LYS A 40 26.66 -8.96 -0.20
N ASP A 41 26.22 -8.81 -1.43
CA ASP A 41 26.99 -8.22 -2.52
C ASP A 41 26.21 -7.10 -3.20
N TYR A 42 26.60 -5.86 -2.95
CA TYR A 42 26.02 -4.68 -3.60
C TYR A 42 26.25 -4.63 -5.12
N LYS A 43 27.25 -5.36 -5.62
CA LYS A 43 27.59 -5.42 -7.05
C LYS A 43 26.69 -6.39 -7.81
N THR A 44 26.10 -7.37 -7.09
CA THR A 44 25.18 -8.35 -7.68
C THR A 44 23.84 -8.28 -6.93
N PRO A 45 22.99 -7.29 -7.24
CA PRO A 45 21.69 -7.17 -6.59
C PRO A 45 20.85 -8.40 -6.87
N ALA A 46 20.39 -9.09 -5.82
CA ALA A 46 19.56 -10.27 -5.93
C ALA A 46 18.12 -9.97 -5.52
N ILE A 47 17.18 -10.29 -6.39
CA ILE A 47 15.75 -10.19 -6.09
C ILE A 47 15.35 -11.15 -4.95
N THR A 48 16.01 -12.29 -4.87
CA THR A 48 15.77 -13.37 -3.91
C THR A 48 16.05 -12.99 -2.45
N GLU A 49 16.79 -11.93 -2.20
CA GLU A 49 16.97 -11.40 -0.84
C GLU A 49 15.65 -10.87 -0.24
N TYR A 50 14.75 -10.39 -1.07
CA TYR A 50 13.53 -9.69 -0.67
C TYR A 50 12.25 -10.42 -1.08
N PHE A 51 12.33 -11.31 -2.07
CA PHE A 51 11.19 -11.98 -2.66
C PHE A 51 11.45 -13.47 -2.86
N THR A 52 10.36 -14.24 -2.85
CA THR A 52 10.30 -15.58 -3.42
C THR A 52 9.26 -15.59 -4.53
N PRO A 53 9.42 -16.44 -5.57
CA PRO A 53 8.34 -16.66 -6.54
C PRO A 53 7.06 -17.07 -5.82
N ALA A 54 5.93 -16.48 -6.20
CA ALA A 54 4.65 -16.95 -5.71
C ALA A 54 4.38 -18.37 -6.22
N THR A 55 3.72 -19.16 -5.39
CA THR A 55 3.29 -20.53 -5.72
C THR A 55 1.77 -20.59 -5.80
N ASP A 56 1.22 -21.72 -6.26
CA ASP A 56 -0.22 -21.97 -6.26
C ASP A 56 -0.80 -22.16 -4.86
N ALA A 57 0.07 -22.31 -3.84
CA ALA A 57 -0.38 -22.39 -2.46
C ALA A 57 -1.06 -21.08 -2.04
N VAL A 58 -2.22 -21.20 -1.40
CA VAL A 58 -2.94 -20.06 -0.85
C VAL A 58 -2.10 -19.41 0.26
N MET A 59 -1.98 -18.09 0.21
CA MET A 59 -1.35 -17.30 1.26
C MET A 59 -2.42 -16.56 2.07
N THR A 60 -2.17 -16.36 3.35
CA THR A 60 -2.93 -15.42 4.20
C THR A 60 -2.10 -14.15 4.42
N PRO A 61 -2.71 -13.02 4.78
CA PRO A 61 -1.98 -11.90 5.36
C PRO A 61 -1.08 -12.39 6.51
N ASP A 62 -0.03 -11.66 6.82
CA ASP A 62 0.79 -12.01 7.99
C ASP A 62 0.05 -11.71 9.32
N ALA A 63 0.71 -11.96 10.45
CA ALA A 63 0.10 -11.78 11.77
C ALA A 63 -0.37 -10.35 12.06
N GLU A 64 0.21 -9.36 11.37
CA GLU A 64 -0.16 -7.96 11.45
C GLU A 64 -1.14 -7.53 10.33
N GLY A 65 -1.60 -8.48 9.50
CA GLY A 65 -2.56 -8.27 8.41
C GLY A 65 -1.95 -7.79 7.10
N PHE A 66 -0.62 -7.69 6.96
CA PHE A 66 -0.01 -7.19 5.74
C PHE A 66 -0.10 -8.19 4.59
N ILE A 67 -0.44 -7.65 3.42
CA ILE A 67 -0.55 -8.40 2.17
C ILE A 67 0.83 -8.43 1.51
N ARG A 68 1.41 -9.64 1.41
CA ARG A 68 2.78 -9.83 0.92
C ARG A 68 2.85 -10.44 -0.48
N ARG A 69 1.76 -11.03 -1.01
CA ARG A 69 1.70 -11.62 -2.35
C ARG A 69 1.21 -10.62 -3.38
N TRP A 70 2.00 -10.39 -4.41
CA TRP A 70 1.70 -9.42 -5.47
C TRP A 70 2.21 -9.88 -6.82
N THR A 71 1.46 -9.55 -7.87
CA THR A 71 1.97 -9.59 -9.25
C THR A 71 2.40 -8.18 -9.64
N LEU A 72 3.70 -7.99 -9.84
CA LEU A 72 4.38 -6.72 -10.05
C LEU A 72 4.79 -6.57 -11.51
N LEU A 73 4.47 -5.44 -12.14
CA LEU A 73 4.97 -5.09 -13.47
C LEU A 73 6.39 -4.54 -13.36
N GLU A 74 7.26 -4.91 -14.28
CA GLU A 74 8.54 -4.22 -14.50
C GLU A 74 8.30 -2.71 -14.62
N PRO A 75 9.21 -1.85 -14.12
CA PRO A 75 8.97 -0.41 -14.02
C PRO A 75 8.75 0.25 -15.36
N ILE A 76 7.73 1.10 -15.44
CA ILE A 76 7.47 2.00 -16.56
C ILE A 76 8.32 3.25 -16.36
N GLU A 77 9.08 3.66 -17.36
CA GLU A 77 9.88 4.88 -17.27
C GLU A 77 8.99 6.13 -17.26
N LYS A 78 9.12 6.92 -16.22
CA LYS A 78 8.46 8.21 -16.02
C LYS A 78 9.47 9.22 -15.47
N PRO A 79 10.41 9.70 -16.31
CA PRO A 79 11.52 10.56 -15.86
C PRO A 79 11.02 11.75 -15.05
N ASN A 80 11.49 11.85 -13.83
CA ASN A 80 11.16 12.90 -12.88
C ASN A 80 12.40 13.28 -12.07
N ARG A 81 12.68 14.56 -11.97
CA ARG A 81 13.86 15.05 -11.26
C ARG A 81 13.58 15.35 -9.77
N SER A 82 12.32 15.50 -9.40
CA SER A 82 11.92 15.87 -8.05
C SER A 82 10.54 15.30 -7.73
N ASN A 83 10.33 14.90 -6.48
CA ASN A 83 9.04 14.43 -5.98
C ASN A 83 8.08 15.60 -5.65
N THR A 84 8.54 16.85 -5.72
CA THR A 84 7.69 18.02 -5.44
C THR A 84 6.55 18.21 -6.43
N VAL A 85 6.62 17.57 -7.60
CA VAL A 85 5.55 17.59 -8.62
C VAL A 85 4.39 16.66 -8.29
N PHE A 86 4.51 15.77 -7.30
CA PHE A 86 3.50 14.78 -6.95
C PHE A 86 2.31 15.37 -6.20
N VAL A 87 1.66 16.34 -6.83
CA VAL A 87 0.37 16.89 -6.40
C VAL A 87 -0.78 16.10 -7.00
N ASP A 88 -1.96 16.18 -6.42
CA ASP A 88 -3.12 15.36 -6.80
C ASP A 88 -3.46 15.41 -8.29
N SER A 89 -3.45 16.60 -8.92
CA SER A 89 -3.77 16.74 -10.34
C SER A 89 -2.77 16.01 -11.24
N TYR A 90 -1.48 16.16 -10.96
CA TYR A 90 -0.41 15.45 -11.67
C TYR A 90 -0.54 13.92 -11.51
N LEU A 91 -0.81 13.46 -10.28
CA LEU A 91 -0.93 12.05 -9.99
C LEU A 91 -2.16 11.43 -10.67
N ARG A 92 -3.31 12.10 -10.62
CA ARG A 92 -4.53 11.63 -11.29
C ARG A 92 -4.34 11.51 -12.80
N GLU A 93 -3.68 12.46 -13.43
CA GLU A 93 -3.32 12.37 -14.85
C GLU A 93 -2.49 11.12 -15.13
N HIS A 94 -1.42 10.90 -14.35
CA HIS A 94 -0.47 9.82 -14.60
C HIS A 94 -1.01 8.44 -14.19
N PHE A 95 -1.73 8.35 -13.08
CA PHE A 95 -2.26 7.06 -12.63
C PHE A 95 -3.52 6.64 -13.41
N ASN A 96 -4.28 7.56 -13.98
CA ASN A 96 -5.43 7.25 -14.83
C ASN A 96 -5.06 7.11 -16.32
N THR A 97 -3.82 7.37 -16.70
CA THR A 97 -3.33 7.09 -18.06
C THR A 97 -3.24 5.58 -18.29
N GLU A 98 -3.84 5.09 -19.37
CA GLU A 98 -3.69 3.70 -19.81
C GLU A 98 -2.38 3.52 -20.56
N TYR A 99 -1.38 2.94 -19.91
CA TYR A 99 -0.06 2.67 -20.52
C TYR A 99 -0.05 1.40 -21.34
N PHE A 100 -0.93 0.46 -21.04
CA PHE A 100 -1.05 -0.82 -21.75
C PHE A 100 -2.50 -1.32 -21.72
N LYS A 101 -2.86 -2.11 -22.70
CA LYS A 101 -4.24 -2.62 -22.88
C LYS A 101 -4.73 -3.37 -21.63
N ASN A 102 -5.95 -3.07 -21.21
CA ASN A 102 -6.63 -3.69 -20.06
C ASN A 102 -5.94 -3.43 -18.69
N GLN A 103 -5.15 -2.37 -18.58
CA GLN A 103 -4.42 -2.02 -17.35
C GLN A 103 -5.30 -2.04 -16.08
N PHE A 104 -6.52 -1.54 -16.19
CA PHE A 104 -7.43 -1.40 -15.05
C PHE A 104 -8.31 -2.63 -14.81
N THR A 105 -8.35 -3.59 -15.71
CA THR A 105 -9.27 -4.73 -15.64
C THR A 105 -8.58 -6.10 -15.56
N MET A 106 -7.39 -6.24 -16.14
CA MET A 106 -6.70 -7.52 -16.18
C MET A 106 -6.25 -7.98 -14.80
N ILE A 107 -6.29 -9.30 -14.57
CA ILE A 107 -5.55 -9.98 -13.51
C ILE A 107 -4.34 -10.60 -14.21
N PRO A 108 -3.13 -10.03 -14.02
CA PRO A 108 -1.96 -10.49 -14.75
C PRO A 108 -1.43 -11.81 -14.19
N ARG A 109 -0.86 -12.63 -15.07
CA ARG A 109 -0.19 -13.89 -14.68
C ARG A 109 1.33 -13.70 -14.62
N ASP A 110 2.00 -14.56 -13.87
CA ASP A 110 3.47 -14.59 -13.89
C ASP A 110 4.00 -14.79 -15.31
N GLY A 111 5.03 -14.02 -15.65
CA GLY A 111 5.65 -14.05 -16.99
C GLY A 111 4.84 -13.38 -18.09
N GLN A 112 3.60 -12.96 -17.85
CA GLN A 112 2.78 -12.28 -18.87
C GLN A 112 3.46 -10.97 -19.30
N LYS A 113 3.43 -10.70 -20.60
CA LYS A 113 4.06 -9.51 -21.20
C LYS A 113 3.01 -8.50 -21.63
N VAL A 114 3.34 -7.22 -21.47
CA VAL A 114 2.54 -6.09 -21.97
C VAL A 114 3.42 -5.13 -22.75
N LYS A 115 2.84 -4.45 -23.75
CA LYS A 115 3.53 -3.39 -24.49
C LYS A 115 3.22 -2.05 -23.85
N VAL A 116 4.27 -1.28 -23.53
CA VAL A 116 4.21 0.08 -23.01
C VAL A 116 5.06 0.96 -23.94
N GLY A 117 4.41 1.70 -24.82
CA GLY A 117 5.12 2.42 -25.88
C GLY A 117 5.98 1.48 -26.74
N LYS A 118 7.28 1.71 -26.79
CA LYS A 118 8.24 0.86 -27.53
C LYS A 118 8.80 -0.30 -26.71
N GLN A 119 8.50 -0.37 -25.42
CA GLN A 119 9.03 -1.39 -24.50
C GLN A 119 8.05 -2.56 -24.37
N THR A 120 8.60 -3.74 -24.08
CA THR A 120 7.83 -4.90 -23.64
C THR A 120 8.24 -5.18 -22.20
N LEU A 121 7.28 -5.04 -21.27
CA LEU A 121 7.46 -5.26 -19.85
C LEU A 121 6.80 -6.57 -19.44
N LYS A 122 7.36 -7.21 -18.41
CA LYS A 122 6.91 -8.50 -17.89
C LYS A 122 6.33 -8.35 -16.47
N TRP A 123 5.29 -9.12 -16.20
CA TRP A 123 4.73 -9.29 -14.87
C TRP A 123 5.47 -10.40 -14.10
N HIS A 124 5.63 -10.22 -12.81
CA HIS A 124 6.28 -11.15 -11.90
C HIS A 124 5.41 -11.38 -10.67
N SER A 125 4.94 -12.61 -10.46
CA SER A 125 4.18 -12.99 -9.27
C SER A 125 5.15 -13.36 -8.15
N LEU A 126 5.15 -12.60 -7.08
CA LEU A 126 6.15 -12.64 -6.02
C LEU A 126 5.52 -12.55 -4.63
N ASP A 127 6.12 -13.26 -3.69
CA ASP A 127 5.84 -13.14 -2.27
C ASP A 127 6.95 -12.30 -1.61
N SER A 128 6.60 -11.18 -0.99
CA SER A 128 7.55 -10.39 -0.22
C SER A 128 7.94 -11.14 1.06
N LYS A 129 9.23 -11.18 1.36
CA LYS A 129 9.76 -11.75 2.60
C LYS A 129 9.54 -10.83 3.80
N LEU A 130 9.18 -9.57 3.54
CA LEU A 130 8.93 -8.54 4.54
C LEU A 130 7.47 -8.10 4.48
N PHE A 131 6.99 -7.43 5.53
CA PHE A 131 5.66 -6.85 5.55
C PHE A 131 5.45 -5.81 4.43
N ASN A 132 6.53 -5.13 4.00
CA ASN A 132 6.52 -4.18 2.91
C ASN A 132 7.11 -4.76 1.62
N VAL A 133 6.60 -4.31 0.50
CA VAL A 133 7.02 -4.71 -0.85
C VAL A 133 8.13 -3.77 -1.33
N LYS A 134 9.31 -4.32 -1.51
CA LYS A 134 10.55 -3.60 -1.85
C LYS A 134 10.66 -3.31 -3.35
N LEU A 135 9.86 -2.40 -3.91
CA LEU A 135 9.86 -2.10 -5.35
C LEU A 135 11.22 -1.60 -5.86
N PHE A 136 11.94 -0.81 -5.06
CA PHE A 136 13.28 -0.40 -5.39
C PHE A 136 14.22 -1.60 -5.58
N ARG A 137 14.13 -2.60 -4.71
CA ARG A 137 14.91 -3.83 -4.78
C ARG A 137 14.44 -4.75 -5.91
N PHE A 138 13.14 -4.78 -6.18
CA PHE A 138 12.58 -5.46 -7.34
C PHE A 138 13.20 -4.94 -8.66
N ALA A 139 13.16 -3.62 -8.89
CA ALA A 139 13.78 -3.01 -10.08
C ALA A 139 15.29 -3.27 -10.13
N THR A 140 15.99 -3.11 -9.02
CA THR A 140 17.44 -3.34 -8.94
C THR A 140 17.81 -4.80 -9.22
N GLY A 141 17.06 -5.76 -8.66
CA GLY A 141 17.28 -7.20 -8.87
C GLY A 141 17.06 -7.63 -10.31
N LEU A 142 16.16 -6.96 -11.04
CA LEU A 142 15.92 -7.16 -12.47
C LEU A 142 16.88 -6.34 -13.36
N LYS A 143 17.80 -5.57 -12.79
CA LYS A 143 18.69 -4.64 -13.51
C LYS A 143 17.92 -3.61 -14.34
N LYS A 144 16.75 -3.19 -13.84
CA LYS A 144 15.89 -2.18 -14.46
C LYS A 144 16.13 -0.80 -13.84
N GLN A 145 15.61 0.25 -14.52
CA GLN A 145 15.60 1.60 -13.98
C GLN A 145 14.83 1.65 -12.65
N LYS A 146 15.36 2.39 -11.68
CA LYS A 146 14.85 2.48 -10.32
C LYS A 146 14.43 3.89 -9.87
N TYR A 147 14.74 4.89 -10.68
CA TYR A 147 14.38 6.29 -10.47
C TYR A 147 13.60 6.83 -11.66
N GLY A 148 12.69 7.77 -11.42
CA GLY A 148 11.84 8.32 -12.47
C GLY A 148 10.99 7.23 -13.11
N ILE A 149 10.25 6.49 -12.31
CA ILE A 149 9.53 5.27 -12.69
C ILE A 149 8.15 5.21 -12.09
N LEU A 150 7.29 4.42 -12.71
CA LEU A 150 5.96 4.06 -12.25
C LEU A 150 5.85 2.55 -12.17
N PHE A 151 5.45 2.04 -11.02
CA PHE A 151 5.14 0.62 -10.80
C PHE A 151 3.65 0.37 -10.79
N TRP A 152 3.27 -0.82 -11.26
CA TRP A 152 1.94 -1.40 -11.10
C TRP A 152 2.02 -2.69 -10.32
N ALA A 153 1.11 -2.85 -9.38
CA ALA A 153 0.98 -4.02 -8.52
C ALA A 153 -0.47 -4.49 -8.53
N VAL A 154 -0.69 -5.80 -8.63
CA VAL A 154 -2.02 -6.41 -8.59
C VAL A 154 -1.98 -7.61 -7.65
N THR A 155 -3.01 -7.77 -6.84
CA THR A 155 -3.23 -8.95 -6.01
C THR A 155 -4.71 -9.28 -5.94
N VAL A 156 -5.03 -10.53 -5.67
CA VAL A 156 -6.39 -11.02 -5.52
C VAL A 156 -6.63 -11.38 -4.06
N ILE A 157 -7.63 -10.72 -3.48
CA ILE A 157 -8.06 -10.93 -2.10
C ILE A 157 -9.35 -11.72 -2.10
N ASN A 158 -9.38 -12.86 -1.43
CA ASN A 158 -10.59 -13.62 -1.25
C ASN A 158 -11.09 -13.45 0.19
N ALA A 159 -12.26 -12.84 0.34
CA ALA A 159 -12.92 -12.64 1.62
C ALA A 159 -13.91 -13.80 1.90
N PRO A 160 -13.99 -14.31 3.15
CA PRO A 160 -14.89 -15.40 3.51
C PRO A 160 -16.37 -14.99 3.45
N GLU A 161 -16.63 -13.68 3.60
CA GLU A 161 -17.96 -13.06 3.61
C GLU A 161 -17.87 -11.61 3.15
N ASP A 162 -18.98 -10.89 3.02
CA ASP A 162 -18.96 -9.43 2.83
C ASP A 162 -18.43 -8.77 4.11
N MET A 163 -17.40 -7.93 3.98
CA MET A 163 -16.71 -7.31 5.12
C MET A 163 -16.56 -5.81 4.91
N GLU A 164 -16.97 -5.02 5.89
CA GLU A 164 -16.67 -3.58 5.93
C GLU A 164 -15.28 -3.38 6.52
N VAL A 165 -14.40 -2.73 5.75
CA VAL A 165 -12.99 -2.56 6.10
C VAL A 165 -12.49 -1.17 5.75
N ARG A 166 -11.33 -0.82 6.26
CA ARG A 166 -10.50 0.29 5.77
C ARG A 166 -9.19 -0.26 5.26
N MET A 167 -8.74 0.22 4.12
CA MET A 167 -7.42 -0.11 3.61
C MET A 167 -6.41 0.88 4.17
N ALA A 168 -5.41 0.37 4.90
CA ALA A 168 -4.31 1.14 5.44
C ALA A 168 -3.07 0.91 4.59
N VAL A 169 -2.43 1.99 4.17
CA VAL A 169 -1.31 1.99 3.22
C VAL A 169 -0.16 2.84 3.73
N GLY A 170 1.03 2.31 3.60
CA GLY A 170 2.28 3.07 3.65
C GLY A 170 2.99 3.01 2.31
N SER A 171 3.55 4.12 1.84
CA SER A 171 4.26 4.17 0.56
C SER A 171 5.41 5.17 0.60
N ASN A 172 6.54 4.84 -0.02
CA ASN A 172 7.50 5.85 -0.41
C ASN A 172 6.97 6.56 -1.67
N SER A 173 7.24 7.86 -1.76
CA SER A 173 6.71 8.71 -2.83
C SER A 173 5.18 8.67 -2.90
N ALA A 174 4.60 8.87 -4.06
CA ALA A 174 3.16 8.91 -4.23
C ALA A 174 2.60 7.60 -4.75
N SER A 175 1.37 7.27 -4.36
CA SER A 175 0.71 6.05 -4.81
C SER A 175 -0.80 6.23 -4.94
N MET A 176 -1.43 5.41 -5.76
CA MET A 176 -2.89 5.35 -5.93
C MET A 176 -3.35 3.90 -5.93
N TRP A 177 -4.51 3.67 -5.34
CA TRP A 177 -5.01 2.33 -5.05
C TRP A 177 -6.47 2.19 -5.48
N TRP A 178 -6.82 1.04 -6.05
CA TRP A 178 -8.17 0.70 -6.50
C TRP A 178 -8.58 -0.66 -5.94
N LEU A 179 -9.79 -0.73 -5.43
CA LEU A 179 -10.42 -1.98 -5.03
C LEU A 179 -11.59 -2.26 -6.01
N ASN A 180 -11.57 -3.41 -6.66
CA ASN A 180 -12.59 -3.81 -7.64
C ASN A 180 -12.85 -2.78 -8.76
N GLY A 181 -11.82 -2.01 -9.13
CA GLY A 181 -11.89 -0.96 -10.15
C GLY A 181 -12.26 0.43 -9.63
N GLU A 182 -12.72 0.54 -8.39
CA GLU A 182 -13.07 1.81 -7.77
C GLU A 182 -11.86 2.41 -7.02
N GLU A 183 -11.66 3.73 -7.13
CA GLU A 183 -10.61 4.43 -6.41
C GLU A 183 -10.82 4.30 -4.90
N ALA A 184 -9.85 3.73 -4.22
CA ALA A 184 -9.87 3.54 -2.78
C ALA A 184 -9.04 4.59 -2.02
N LEU A 185 -7.86 4.96 -2.54
CA LEU A 185 -6.95 5.87 -1.86
C LEU A 185 -5.95 6.51 -2.85
N LEU A 186 -5.71 7.81 -2.69
CA LEU A 186 -4.61 8.55 -3.31
C LEU A 186 -3.70 9.11 -2.23
N MET A 187 -2.41 8.82 -2.33
CA MET A 187 -1.36 9.35 -1.46
C MET A 187 -0.45 10.26 -2.29
N SER A 188 -0.55 11.56 -2.08
CA SER A 188 0.25 12.57 -2.78
C SER A 188 1.48 13.00 -1.98
N GLY A 189 2.42 13.66 -2.66
CA GLY A 189 3.61 14.25 -2.08
C GLY A 189 4.82 13.34 -2.04
N ASP A 190 5.93 13.91 -1.53
CA ASP A 190 7.18 13.17 -1.26
C ASP A 190 7.08 12.51 0.11
N ARG A 191 6.76 11.24 0.13
CA ARG A 191 6.47 10.48 1.34
C ARG A 191 7.58 9.51 1.68
N ARG A 192 7.74 9.23 2.96
CA ARG A 192 8.53 8.10 3.46
C ARG A 192 7.60 6.92 3.70
N MET A 193 8.12 5.70 3.57
CA MET A 193 7.39 4.49 3.90
C MET A 193 7.17 4.42 5.41
N VAL A 194 5.94 4.70 5.83
CA VAL A 194 5.45 4.60 7.21
C VAL A 194 4.25 3.66 7.18
N MET A 195 4.19 2.74 8.13
CA MET A 195 3.05 1.82 8.26
C MET A 195 1.78 2.62 8.53
N ASP A 196 0.67 2.30 7.81
CA ASP A 196 -0.63 2.94 7.95
C ASP A 196 -0.61 4.48 7.83
N ASP A 197 0.31 5.01 7.03
CA ASP A 197 0.46 6.45 6.82
C ASP A 197 -0.82 7.11 6.30
N CYS A 198 -1.58 6.40 5.47
CA CYS A 198 -2.90 6.81 5.02
C CYS A 198 -3.90 5.65 5.12
N THR A 199 -5.14 6.01 5.47
CA THR A 199 -6.25 5.06 5.56
C THR A 199 -7.38 5.50 4.65
N SER A 200 -7.94 4.56 3.90
CA SER A 200 -9.07 4.82 3.00
C SER A 200 -10.34 5.19 3.77
N LYS A 201 -11.36 5.66 3.04
CA LYS A 201 -12.75 5.58 3.50
C LYS A 201 -13.12 4.11 3.75
N ARG A 202 -14.31 3.88 4.34
CA ARG A 202 -14.87 2.54 4.45
C ARG A 202 -15.03 1.93 3.06
N LEU A 203 -14.59 0.70 2.90
CA LEU A 203 -14.66 -0.12 1.70
C LEU A 203 -15.38 -1.42 2.03
N THR A 204 -16.01 -2.04 1.05
CA THR A 204 -16.60 -3.37 1.20
C THR A 204 -15.75 -4.39 0.43
N LEU A 205 -15.13 -5.32 1.13
CA LEU A 205 -14.67 -6.56 0.52
C LEU A 205 -15.88 -7.46 0.31
N LYS A 206 -16.16 -7.82 -0.93
CA LYS A 206 -17.24 -8.76 -1.25
C LYS A 206 -16.81 -10.17 -0.95
N LYS A 207 -17.74 -11.03 -0.53
CA LYS A 207 -17.50 -12.46 -0.39
C LYS A 207 -16.87 -13.03 -1.65
N GLY A 208 -15.79 -13.77 -1.50
CA GLY A 208 -15.01 -14.31 -2.61
C GLY A 208 -13.99 -13.30 -3.15
N LYS A 209 -13.82 -13.26 -4.46
CA LYS A 209 -12.72 -12.57 -5.16
C LYS A 209 -12.90 -11.07 -5.19
N ASN A 210 -11.89 -10.35 -4.72
CA ASN A 210 -11.71 -8.91 -4.83
C ASN A 210 -10.36 -8.61 -5.47
N ILE A 211 -10.30 -7.62 -6.35
CA ILE A 211 -9.06 -7.24 -7.05
C ILE A 211 -8.53 -5.95 -6.45
N LEU A 212 -7.37 -6.02 -5.86
CA LEU A 212 -6.64 -4.86 -5.36
C LEU A 212 -5.53 -4.50 -6.34
N ARG A 213 -5.54 -3.25 -6.83
CA ARG A 213 -4.49 -2.67 -7.69
C ARG A 213 -3.84 -1.51 -6.98
N GLY A 214 -2.54 -1.37 -7.19
CA GLY A 214 -1.77 -0.23 -6.72
C GLY A 214 -0.83 0.27 -7.81
N ALA A 215 -0.67 1.59 -7.86
CA ALA A 215 0.35 2.24 -8.66
C ALA A 215 1.22 3.10 -7.74
N VAL A 216 2.53 2.99 -7.89
CA VAL A 216 3.52 3.77 -7.11
C VAL A 216 4.43 4.50 -8.08
N ILE A 217 4.48 5.83 -7.98
CA ILE A 217 5.37 6.66 -8.78
C ILE A 217 6.53 7.15 -7.93
N ASN A 218 7.72 7.15 -8.50
CA ASN A 218 8.93 7.61 -7.83
C ASN A 218 9.78 8.47 -8.77
N GLY A 219 10.28 9.58 -8.24
CA GLY A 219 11.39 10.34 -8.83
C GLY A 219 12.72 9.81 -8.26
N PRO A 220 13.50 10.65 -7.58
CA PRO A 220 14.63 10.19 -6.78
C PRO A 220 14.16 9.52 -5.48
N GLY A 221 14.85 8.50 -5.00
CA GLY A 221 14.59 7.86 -3.71
C GLY A 221 14.05 6.43 -3.79
N MET A 222 13.44 5.98 -2.69
CA MET A 222 12.87 4.63 -2.55
C MET A 222 11.44 4.57 -3.07
N SER A 223 10.93 3.37 -3.33
CA SER A 223 9.59 3.15 -3.88
C SER A 223 8.84 1.98 -3.23
N ASP A 224 9.11 1.71 -1.97
CA ASP A 224 8.49 0.61 -1.23
C ASP A 224 7.05 0.96 -0.82
N PHE A 225 6.21 -0.06 -0.61
CA PHE A 225 4.88 0.11 -0.04
C PHE A 225 4.51 -1.04 0.91
N CYS A 226 3.53 -0.80 1.77
CA CYS A 226 2.83 -1.85 2.52
C CYS A 226 1.33 -1.58 2.50
N VAL A 227 0.53 -2.66 2.55
CA VAL A 227 -0.94 -2.59 2.55
C VAL A 227 -1.49 -3.64 3.49
N ARG A 228 -2.48 -3.25 4.28
CA ARG A 228 -3.33 -4.15 5.05
C ARG A 228 -4.77 -3.64 5.10
N PHE A 229 -5.69 -4.51 5.49
CA PHE A 229 -7.05 -4.11 5.82
C PHE A 229 -7.22 -4.07 7.33
N LEU A 230 -7.97 -3.09 7.79
CA LEU A 230 -8.38 -2.93 9.17
C LEU A 230 -9.90 -3.05 9.25
N ASP A 231 -10.40 -3.69 10.28
CA ASP A 231 -11.83 -3.75 10.59
C ASP A 231 -12.36 -2.42 11.15
N GLU A 232 -13.61 -2.36 11.52
CA GLU A 232 -14.24 -1.16 12.08
C GLU A 232 -13.65 -0.76 13.45
N ALA A 233 -13.08 -1.71 14.19
CA ALA A 233 -12.38 -1.47 15.45
C ALA A 233 -10.90 -1.08 15.25
N GLY A 234 -10.44 -1.00 13.98
CA GLY A 234 -9.06 -0.71 13.64
C GLY A 234 -8.11 -1.89 13.83
N GLN A 235 -8.63 -3.11 13.97
CA GLN A 235 -7.80 -4.31 14.12
C GLN A 235 -7.44 -4.89 12.74
N PRO A 236 -6.26 -5.48 12.59
CA PRO A 236 -5.85 -6.12 11.34
C PRO A 236 -6.78 -7.26 10.94
N VAL A 237 -7.23 -7.26 9.68
CA VAL A 237 -8.01 -8.35 9.08
C VAL A 237 -7.05 -9.42 8.58
N THR A 238 -7.05 -10.59 9.22
CA THR A 238 -6.14 -11.70 8.90
C THR A 238 -6.83 -12.93 8.31
N ASN A 239 -8.17 -12.98 8.34
CA ASN A 239 -8.98 -14.10 7.84
C ASN A 239 -9.26 -14.05 6.33
N LEU A 240 -8.42 -13.35 5.59
CA LEU A 240 -8.44 -13.29 4.13
C LEU A 240 -7.50 -14.34 3.54
N THR A 241 -7.74 -14.71 2.28
CA THR A 241 -6.73 -15.43 1.50
C THR A 241 -6.29 -14.58 0.31
N VAL A 242 -5.03 -14.76 -0.09
CA VAL A 242 -4.37 -13.96 -1.12
C VAL A 242 -3.85 -14.88 -2.20
N THR A 243 -4.24 -14.61 -3.45
CA THR A 243 -3.83 -15.38 -4.62
C THR A 243 -3.33 -14.44 -5.73
N THR A 244 -2.84 -15.03 -6.81
CA THR A 244 -2.44 -14.29 -8.02
C THR A 244 -3.46 -14.39 -9.14
N GLU A 245 -4.53 -15.18 -8.94
CA GLU A 245 -5.58 -15.47 -9.96
C GLU A 245 -6.99 -15.33 -9.40
#